data_239dc3a0950647913d3d61bc197011ea
#
_entry.id   239dc3a0950647913d3d61bc197011ea
#
_cell.length_a   1.000
_cell.length_b   1.000
_cell.length_c   1.000
_cell.angle_alpha   90.00
_cell.angle_beta   90.00
_cell.angle_gamma   90.00
#
_symmetry.space_group_name_H-M   'P 1'
#
loop_
_entity.id
_entity.type
_entity.pdbx_description
1 polymer ?
#
loop_
_entity_poly.entity_id
_entity_poly.type
_entity_poly.pdbx_seq_one_letter_code
_entity_poly.pdbx_strand_id
1 'polypeptide(L)'
;MMKKITKLVTLLLALALVFSLAACSSGKGKDKADGSADIAALIATEPNSADEAAKLYQQLMQKENDILAANSELWNKVFLSANKNSTMIEDGTNYGDFLLATIESAKDGFSADELKTLKAGAEQIKEIEGKLTILEQKYPGCGTAPGAGDSVSAEEAGMTASGSDLMKFPSFQGKDLDGNDVDSSKLFAGNSVTVVNFWFTTCNPCVGELADLEALNKDLAAKGGAVVGINSFTLDGDKAAIAEAKDILAKKGVTYSNLWFASDSEAGKFTAGLYSFPTTYVVDKNGNIVGQPIVGAITAPDQAKKLNELIDQALANSK
;
A
#
# COMPACT_ATOMS: atom_id res chain seq x y z
N MET A 1 5.20 62.45 -5.08
CA MET A 1 4.26 61.31 -4.94
C MET A 1 4.98 60.01 -4.51
N MET A 2 6.13 60.07 -3.83
CA MET A 2 6.99 58.90 -3.49
C MET A 2 7.18 58.65 -1.98
N LYS A 3 6.42 59.28 -1.10
CA LYS A 3 6.52 59.11 0.37
C LYS A 3 5.41 58.27 1.03
N LYS A 4 4.46 57.73 0.27
CA LYS A 4 3.33 56.91 0.82
C LYS A 4 3.47 55.43 0.57
N ILE A 5 4.44 54.99 -0.25
CA ILE A 5 4.62 53.53 -0.57
C ILE A 5 5.56 52.86 0.46
N THR A 6 6.46 53.61 1.08
CA THR A 6 7.45 53.07 2.04
C THR A 6 6.86 52.72 3.40
N LYS A 7 5.63 53.20 3.74
CA LYS A 7 4.95 52.86 5.02
C LYS A 7 4.07 51.61 4.95
N LEU A 8 3.75 51.13 3.75
CA LEU A 8 2.92 49.94 3.60
C LEU A 8 3.75 48.64 3.57
N VAL A 9 5.01 48.72 3.14
CA VAL A 9 5.94 47.58 3.08
C VAL A 9 6.52 47.25 4.44
N THR A 10 6.64 48.22 5.36
CA THR A 10 7.15 48.02 6.72
C THR A 10 6.09 47.44 7.69
N LEU A 11 4.80 47.46 7.32
CA LEU A 11 3.75 46.88 8.17
C LEU A 11 3.48 45.39 7.87
N LEU A 12 3.89 44.91 6.68
CA LEU A 12 3.73 43.46 6.30
C LEU A 12 4.92 42.61 6.76
N LEU A 13 6.04 43.19 7.16
CA LEU A 13 7.18 42.44 7.71
C LEU A 13 7.15 42.28 9.24
N ALA A 14 6.23 42.94 9.93
CA ALA A 14 6.11 42.88 11.39
C ALA A 14 5.08 41.82 11.87
N LEU A 15 4.37 41.15 10.98
CA LEU A 15 3.38 40.11 11.35
C LEU A 15 3.91 38.67 11.24
N ALA A 16 5.16 38.48 10.80
CA ALA A 16 5.79 37.18 10.62
C ALA A 16 6.68 36.72 11.80
N LEU A 17 6.71 37.44 12.93
CA LEU A 17 7.65 37.18 14.05
C LEU A 17 6.99 36.97 15.42
N VAL A 18 5.72 36.59 15.51
CA VAL A 18 5.04 36.35 16.81
C VAL A 18 4.58 34.90 17.02
N PHE A 19 5.03 33.95 16.22
CA PHE A 19 4.74 32.52 16.43
C PHE A 19 5.95 31.65 16.73
N SER A 20 6.89 32.16 17.52
CA SER A 20 7.94 31.30 18.06
C SER A 20 8.28 31.69 19.47
N LEU A 21 7.47 31.31 20.46
CA LEU A 21 7.85 31.20 21.89
C LEU A 21 6.63 30.72 22.73
N ALA A 22 6.32 29.43 22.64
CA ALA A 22 5.59 28.77 23.71
C ALA A 22 5.86 27.25 23.64
N ALA A 23 7.06 26.85 23.98
CA ALA A 23 7.34 25.46 24.31
C ALA A 23 8.27 25.45 25.52
N CYS A 24 7.66 25.44 26.71
CA CYS A 24 8.21 24.86 27.94
C CYS A 24 7.16 25.00 29.05
N SER A 25 6.33 24.00 29.23
CA SER A 25 5.78 23.69 30.56
C SER A 25 5.37 22.22 30.59
N SER A 26 6.00 21.48 31.46
CA SER A 26 5.78 20.09 31.78
C SER A 26 4.35 19.81 32.26
N GLY A 27 3.65 18.86 31.57
CA GLY A 27 2.37 18.34 32.00
C GLY A 27 2.00 17.10 31.22
N LYS A 28 1.94 15.94 31.88
CA LYS A 28 1.53 14.64 31.33
C LYS A 28 0.13 14.73 30.71
N GLY A 29 0.05 14.65 29.39
CA GLY A 29 -1.16 14.39 28.63
C GLY A 29 -0.71 13.87 27.28
N LYS A 30 -1.08 12.63 26.93
CA LYS A 30 -0.90 12.10 25.58
C LYS A 30 -1.94 12.79 24.67
N ASP A 31 -1.65 13.97 24.20
CA ASP A 31 -2.35 14.56 23.07
C ASP A 31 -1.76 13.93 21.81
N LYS A 32 -2.57 13.13 21.10
CA LYS A 32 -2.29 12.73 19.73
C LYS A 32 -2.14 14.03 18.94
N ALA A 33 -0.93 14.35 18.50
CA ALA A 33 -0.70 15.42 17.54
C ALA A 33 -1.56 15.12 16.30
N ASP A 34 -2.41 16.07 15.93
CA ASP A 34 -3.25 15.99 14.75
C ASP A 34 -2.33 15.99 13.51
N GLY A 35 -2.18 14.83 12.86
CA GLY A 35 -1.34 14.67 11.69
C GLY A 35 -1.78 15.49 10.45
N SER A 36 -2.93 16.16 10.53
CA SER A 36 -3.47 16.96 9.43
C SER A 36 -2.62 18.21 9.12
N ALA A 37 -1.98 18.81 10.12
CA ALA A 37 -1.09 19.96 9.93
C ALA A 37 0.17 19.59 9.12
N ASP A 38 0.71 18.39 9.35
CA ASP A 38 1.88 17.88 8.63
C ASP A 38 1.54 17.57 7.18
N ILE A 39 0.37 16.98 6.92
CA ILE A 39 -0.12 16.67 5.56
C ILE A 39 -0.33 17.96 4.77
N ALA A 40 -1.00 18.95 5.34
CA ALA A 40 -1.21 20.25 4.70
C ALA A 40 0.11 20.95 4.34
N ALA A 41 1.13 20.84 5.20
CA ALA A 41 2.47 21.38 4.93
C ALA A 41 3.15 20.66 3.75
N LEU A 42 3.04 19.32 3.67
CA LEU A 42 3.58 18.55 2.55
C LEU A 42 2.85 18.89 1.23
N ILE A 43 1.53 18.99 1.25
CA ILE A 43 0.72 19.35 0.07
C ILE A 43 1.08 20.75 -0.43
N ALA A 44 1.34 21.70 0.48
CA ALA A 44 1.74 23.07 0.12
C ALA A 44 3.18 23.17 -0.40
N THR A 45 4.00 22.13 -0.23
CA THR A 45 5.39 22.12 -0.67
C THR A 45 5.49 22.08 -2.20
N GLU A 46 6.28 22.99 -2.78
CA GLU A 46 6.59 23.00 -4.21
C GLU A 46 8.05 22.60 -4.43
N PRO A 47 8.32 21.42 -5.00
CA PRO A 47 9.67 20.98 -5.29
C PRO A 47 10.29 21.77 -6.44
N ASN A 48 11.62 21.99 -6.39
CA ASN A 48 12.37 22.71 -7.41
C ASN A 48 13.16 21.77 -8.34
N SER A 49 13.19 20.48 -8.04
CA SER A 49 13.90 19.45 -8.82
C SER A 49 13.12 18.14 -8.82
N ALA A 50 13.48 17.23 -9.74
CA ALA A 50 12.92 15.87 -9.79
C ALA A 50 13.23 15.07 -8.50
N ASP A 51 14.44 15.25 -7.93
CA ASP A 51 14.83 14.58 -6.69
C ASP A 51 14.03 15.09 -5.48
N GLU A 52 13.74 16.38 -5.41
CA GLU A 52 12.87 16.93 -4.38
C GLU A 52 11.42 16.48 -4.58
N ALA A 53 10.97 16.39 -5.82
CA ALA A 53 9.64 15.87 -6.14
C ALA A 53 9.50 14.40 -5.74
N ALA A 54 10.51 13.58 -6.00
CA ALA A 54 10.52 12.17 -5.61
C ALA A 54 10.47 12.02 -4.08
N LYS A 55 11.25 12.78 -3.33
CA LYS A 55 11.20 12.77 -1.86
C LYS A 55 9.84 13.20 -1.32
N LEU A 56 9.26 14.26 -1.88
CA LEU A 56 7.93 14.72 -1.50
C LEU A 56 6.86 13.69 -1.82
N TYR A 57 6.95 13.03 -2.99
CA TYR A 57 6.08 11.93 -3.39
C TYR A 57 6.08 10.81 -2.33
N GLN A 58 7.28 10.39 -1.91
CA GLN A 58 7.44 9.36 -0.90
C GLN A 58 6.86 9.76 0.47
N GLN A 59 7.10 10.99 0.89
CA GLN A 59 6.55 11.50 2.14
C GLN A 59 5.01 11.52 2.13
N LEU A 60 4.41 11.88 1.00
CA LEU A 60 2.96 11.86 0.82
C LEU A 60 2.41 10.44 0.84
N MET A 61 3.03 9.50 0.11
CA MET A 61 2.67 8.08 0.14
C MET A 61 2.77 7.49 1.55
N GLN A 62 3.82 7.86 2.31
CA GLN A 62 3.95 7.43 3.70
C GLN A 62 2.79 7.94 4.56
N LYS A 63 2.37 9.20 4.39
CA LYS A 63 1.22 9.76 5.12
C LYS A 63 -0.09 9.05 4.79
N GLU A 64 -0.29 8.68 3.54
CA GLU A 64 -1.44 7.85 3.14
C GLU A 64 -1.44 6.50 3.86
N ASN A 65 -0.30 5.82 3.86
CA ASN A 65 -0.13 4.57 4.59
C ASN A 65 -0.38 4.74 6.10
N ASP A 66 0.12 5.82 6.70
CA ASP A 66 -0.10 6.13 8.13
C ASP A 66 -1.60 6.30 8.44
N ILE A 67 -2.36 6.96 7.56
CA ILE A 67 -3.83 7.14 7.70
C ILE A 67 -4.53 5.77 7.68
N LEU A 68 -4.18 4.91 6.74
CA LEU A 68 -4.77 3.57 6.61
C LEU A 68 -4.38 2.69 7.81
N ALA A 69 -3.12 2.73 8.24
CA ALA A 69 -2.61 1.95 9.36
C ALA A 69 -3.24 2.36 10.71
N ALA A 70 -3.46 3.67 10.93
CA ALA A 70 -4.00 4.19 12.21
C ALA A 70 -5.39 3.63 12.57
N ASN A 71 -6.16 3.19 11.57
CA ASN A 71 -7.51 2.64 11.74
C ASN A 71 -7.71 1.39 10.86
N SER A 72 -6.72 0.50 10.82
CA SER A 72 -6.67 -0.65 9.92
C SER A 72 -7.92 -1.55 9.99
N GLU A 73 -8.47 -1.80 11.19
CA GLU A 73 -9.70 -2.58 11.36
C GLU A 73 -10.92 -1.91 10.70
N LEU A 74 -11.02 -0.59 10.76
CA LEU A 74 -12.11 0.15 10.11
C LEU A 74 -11.95 0.14 8.59
N TRP A 75 -10.74 0.36 8.09
CA TRP A 75 -10.45 0.31 6.67
C TRP A 75 -10.69 -1.08 6.09
N ASN A 76 -10.34 -2.15 6.81
CA ASN A 76 -10.67 -3.51 6.40
C ASN A 76 -12.17 -3.73 6.24
N LYS A 77 -13.00 -3.20 7.14
CA LYS A 77 -14.46 -3.25 6.98
C LYS A 77 -14.93 -2.49 5.73
N VAL A 78 -14.31 -1.33 5.41
CA VAL A 78 -14.59 -0.56 4.19
C VAL A 78 -14.27 -1.41 2.96
N PHE A 79 -13.06 -1.99 2.88
CA PHE A 79 -12.62 -2.80 1.75
C PHE A 79 -13.45 -4.08 1.58
N LEU A 80 -13.81 -4.76 2.66
CA LEU A 80 -14.71 -5.91 2.60
C LEU A 80 -16.14 -5.53 2.16
N SER A 81 -16.56 -4.30 2.41
CA SER A 81 -17.86 -3.79 1.97
C SER A 81 -17.85 -3.34 0.51
N ALA A 82 -16.71 -2.88 0.00
CA ALA A 82 -16.52 -2.48 -1.39
C ALA A 82 -16.87 -3.63 -2.35
N ASN A 83 -16.54 -4.86 -1.98
CA ASN A 83 -16.82 -6.06 -2.77
C ASN A 83 -18.29 -6.34 -3.05
N LYS A 84 -19.19 -5.73 -2.28
CA LYS A 84 -20.61 -6.06 -2.41
C LYS A 84 -21.40 -5.08 -3.29
N ASN A 85 -20.90 -3.87 -3.50
CA ASN A 85 -21.69 -2.80 -4.11
C ASN A 85 -20.90 -1.78 -4.96
N SER A 86 -19.61 -1.98 -5.25
CA SER A 86 -18.80 -0.94 -5.91
C SER A 86 -18.90 -0.99 -7.43
N THR A 87 -19.18 0.15 -8.02
CA THR A 87 -18.84 0.45 -9.42
C THR A 87 -17.32 0.50 -9.56
N MET A 88 -16.80 -0.08 -10.64
CA MET A 88 -15.37 -0.04 -10.99
C MET A 88 -14.85 1.39 -10.94
N ILE A 89 -13.64 1.58 -10.39
CA ILE A 89 -12.91 2.84 -10.55
C ILE A 89 -12.49 2.94 -12.02
N GLU A 90 -12.93 4.00 -12.70
CA GLU A 90 -12.43 4.33 -14.02
C GLU A 90 -10.97 4.80 -13.90
N ASP A 91 -10.13 4.47 -14.91
CA ASP A 91 -8.74 4.95 -14.96
C ASP A 91 -8.69 6.46 -14.76
N GLY A 92 -7.90 6.91 -13.78
CA GLY A 92 -7.77 8.33 -13.42
C GLY A 92 -8.69 8.82 -12.28
N THR A 93 -9.47 7.95 -11.66
CA THR A 93 -10.24 8.30 -10.47
C THR A 93 -9.30 8.44 -9.26
N ASN A 94 -9.44 9.54 -8.53
CA ASN A 94 -8.71 9.77 -7.29
C ASN A 94 -9.07 8.70 -6.23
N TYR A 95 -8.06 8.07 -5.62
CA TYR A 95 -8.28 6.99 -4.67
C TYR A 95 -9.11 7.41 -3.44
N GLY A 96 -8.92 8.64 -2.95
CA GLY A 96 -9.75 9.18 -1.87
C GLY A 96 -11.21 9.34 -2.26
N ASP A 97 -11.53 9.71 -3.52
CA ASP A 97 -12.91 9.76 -4.01
C ASP A 97 -13.53 8.36 -4.02
N PHE A 98 -12.78 7.35 -4.42
CA PHE A 98 -13.22 5.95 -4.32
C PHE A 98 -13.52 5.54 -2.88
N LEU A 99 -12.61 5.84 -1.95
CA LEU A 99 -12.81 5.54 -0.53
C LEU A 99 -14.07 6.21 0.01
N LEU A 100 -14.31 7.49 -0.31
CA LEU A 100 -15.51 8.22 0.09
C LEU A 100 -16.80 7.59 -0.46
N ALA A 101 -16.81 7.20 -1.73
CA ALA A 101 -17.95 6.53 -2.34
C ALA A 101 -18.21 5.16 -1.70
N THR A 102 -17.14 4.40 -1.40
CA THR A 102 -17.22 3.10 -0.74
C THR A 102 -17.75 3.22 0.69
N ILE A 103 -17.24 4.18 1.48
CA ILE A 103 -17.74 4.47 2.82
C ILE A 103 -19.23 4.83 2.79
N GLU A 104 -19.64 5.66 1.83
CA GLU A 104 -21.06 6.05 1.71
C GLU A 104 -21.95 4.86 1.35
N SER A 105 -21.50 3.96 0.48
CA SER A 105 -22.23 2.76 0.10
C SER A 105 -22.38 1.75 1.24
N ALA A 106 -21.41 1.73 2.15
CA ALA A 106 -21.32 0.79 3.27
C ALA A 106 -21.78 1.40 4.62
N LYS A 107 -22.25 2.64 4.64
CA LYS A 107 -22.48 3.44 5.86
C LYS A 107 -23.31 2.79 6.95
N ASP A 108 -24.27 1.93 6.58
CA ASP A 108 -25.14 1.23 7.52
C ASP A 108 -24.37 0.21 8.38
N GLY A 109 -23.15 -0.16 7.99
CA GLY A 109 -22.25 -1.06 8.73
C GLY A 109 -21.40 -0.37 9.79
N PHE A 110 -21.47 0.96 9.92
CA PHE A 110 -20.57 1.76 10.78
C PHE A 110 -21.36 2.67 11.72
N SER A 111 -20.79 2.93 12.89
CA SER A 111 -21.28 3.96 13.80
C SER A 111 -20.98 5.37 13.25
N ALA A 112 -21.65 6.40 13.80
CA ALA A 112 -21.43 7.78 13.41
C ALA A 112 -19.97 8.26 13.62
N ASP A 113 -19.32 7.81 14.72
CA ASP A 113 -17.93 8.15 15.01
C ASP A 113 -16.95 7.43 14.06
N GLU A 114 -17.20 6.15 13.74
CA GLU A 114 -16.43 5.41 12.75
C GLU A 114 -16.55 6.07 11.37
N LEU A 115 -17.75 6.44 10.93
CA LEU A 115 -17.96 7.15 9.67
C LEU A 115 -17.23 8.50 9.63
N LYS A 116 -17.23 9.23 10.74
CA LYS A 116 -16.49 10.50 10.85
C LYS A 116 -14.99 10.29 10.68
N THR A 117 -14.45 9.28 11.35
CA THR A 117 -13.01 8.92 11.27
C THR A 117 -12.64 8.50 9.85
N LEU A 118 -13.40 7.59 9.25
CA LEU A 118 -13.18 7.10 7.89
C LEU A 118 -13.25 8.21 6.85
N LYS A 119 -14.30 9.06 6.90
CA LYS A 119 -14.46 10.17 5.96
C LYS A 119 -13.32 11.19 6.09
N ALA A 120 -12.88 11.51 7.32
CA ALA A 120 -11.75 12.40 7.53
C ALA A 120 -10.45 11.83 6.93
N GLY A 121 -10.19 10.53 7.12
CA GLY A 121 -9.05 9.86 6.50
C GLY A 121 -9.12 9.84 4.97
N ALA A 122 -10.28 9.51 4.41
CA ALA A 122 -10.49 9.48 2.96
C ALA A 122 -10.32 10.87 2.30
N GLU A 123 -10.78 11.95 2.96
CA GLU A 123 -10.55 13.31 2.46
C GLU A 123 -9.06 13.68 2.48
N GLN A 124 -8.31 13.30 3.52
CA GLN A 124 -6.86 13.51 3.55
C GLN A 124 -6.15 12.72 2.45
N ILE A 125 -6.53 11.46 2.21
CA ILE A 125 -6.01 10.65 1.10
C ILE A 125 -6.32 11.31 -0.24
N LYS A 126 -7.53 11.84 -0.42
CA LYS A 126 -7.93 12.56 -1.63
C LYS A 126 -7.03 13.77 -1.92
N GLU A 127 -6.71 14.56 -0.90
CA GLU A 127 -5.81 15.70 -1.03
C GLU A 127 -4.38 15.25 -1.38
N ILE A 128 -3.89 14.17 -0.75
CA ILE A 128 -2.60 13.56 -1.04
C ILE A 128 -2.54 13.12 -2.50
N GLU A 129 -3.49 12.33 -2.96
CA GLU A 129 -3.60 11.81 -4.33
C GLU A 129 -3.65 12.93 -5.38
N GLY A 130 -4.38 14.02 -5.06
CA GLY A 130 -4.39 15.21 -5.90
C GLY A 130 -3.00 15.83 -6.05
N LYS A 131 -2.20 15.88 -4.98
CA LYS A 131 -0.82 16.39 -5.03
C LYS A 131 0.11 15.40 -5.75
N LEU A 132 -0.03 14.09 -5.53
CA LEU A 132 0.74 13.06 -6.23
C LEU A 132 0.55 13.16 -7.75
N THR A 133 -0.69 13.30 -8.20
CA THR A 133 -1.03 13.50 -9.62
C THR A 133 -0.34 14.74 -10.20
N ILE A 134 -0.32 15.86 -9.48
CA ILE A 134 0.37 17.09 -9.91
C ILE A 134 1.88 16.86 -9.99
N LEU A 135 2.46 16.14 -9.03
CA LEU A 135 3.90 15.81 -9.03
C LEU A 135 4.26 14.95 -10.23
N GLU A 136 3.49 13.92 -10.54
CA GLU A 136 3.71 13.04 -11.68
C GLU A 136 3.62 13.78 -13.03
N GLN A 137 2.67 14.69 -13.15
CA GLN A 137 2.53 15.51 -14.36
C GLN A 137 3.71 16.49 -14.54
N LYS A 138 4.18 17.11 -13.46
CA LYS A 138 5.25 18.09 -13.48
C LYS A 138 6.65 17.46 -13.53
N TYR A 139 6.81 16.30 -12.91
CA TYR A 139 8.06 15.55 -12.80
C TYR A 139 7.83 14.08 -13.15
N PRO A 140 7.66 13.74 -14.45
CA PRO A 140 7.40 12.36 -14.86
C PRO A 140 8.45 11.40 -14.29
N GLY A 141 7.99 10.34 -13.63
CA GLY A 141 8.85 9.35 -12.98
C GLY A 141 9.22 9.65 -11.52
N CYS A 142 8.73 10.74 -10.91
CA CYS A 142 9.01 11.03 -9.50
C CYS A 142 8.48 9.94 -8.55
N GLY A 143 7.42 9.23 -8.92
CA GLY A 143 6.91 8.07 -8.18
C GLY A 143 7.76 6.81 -8.32
N THR A 144 8.69 6.79 -9.30
CA THR A 144 9.61 5.66 -9.57
C THR A 144 11.05 5.96 -9.17
N ALA A 145 11.33 7.09 -8.51
CA ALA A 145 12.69 7.52 -8.19
C ALA A 145 13.39 6.63 -7.15
N PRO A 146 14.71 6.42 -7.28
CA PRO A 146 15.52 5.71 -6.28
C PRO A 146 15.50 6.47 -4.95
N GLY A 147 15.12 5.81 -3.88
CA GLY A 147 15.05 6.37 -2.52
C GLY A 147 13.68 6.25 -1.85
N ALA A 148 12.74 5.61 -2.49
CA ALA A 148 11.40 5.32 -2.00
C ALA A 148 11.34 4.23 -0.91
N GLY A 149 12.34 4.08 -0.13
CA GLY A 149 12.42 2.98 0.81
C GLY A 149 13.31 3.25 2.00
N ASP A 150 13.05 4.31 2.76
CA ASP A 150 13.33 4.21 4.18
C ASP A 150 12.19 3.37 4.78
N SER A 151 12.48 2.08 4.84
CA SER A 151 11.70 1.07 5.53
C SER A 151 11.27 1.61 6.89
N VAL A 152 9.98 1.75 7.13
CA VAL A 152 9.46 1.65 8.49
C VAL A 152 10.02 0.35 9.05
N SER A 153 10.89 0.47 10.05
CA SER A 153 11.52 -0.70 10.66
C SER A 153 10.41 -1.60 11.22
N ALA A 154 10.55 -2.90 11.03
CA ALA A 154 9.63 -3.93 11.52
C ALA A 154 9.39 -3.87 13.05
N GLU A 155 10.07 -2.97 13.75
CA GLU A 155 9.91 -2.70 15.19
C GLU A 155 8.58 -2.03 15.54
N GLU A 156 7.98 -1.23 14.61
CA GLU A 156 6.68 -0.58 14.87
C GLU A 156 5.49 -1.48 14.56
N ALA A 157 5.65 -2.53 13.77
CA ALA A 157 4.61 -3.52 13.50
C ALA A 157 4.52 -4.64 14.56
N GLY A 158 5.28 -4.55 15.67
CA GLY A 158 5.24 -5.55 16.74
C GLY A 158 5.87 -6.91 16.39
N MET A 159 6.67 -6.97 15.32
CA MET A 159 7.32 -8.19 14.84
C MET A 159 8.82 -8.15 15.15
N THR A 160 9.19 -8.17 16.44
CA THR A 160 10.58 -8.41 16.85
C THR A 160 10.86 -9.91 16.79
N ALA A 161 11.36 -10.41 15.67
CA ALA A 161 12.00 -11.71 15.61
C ALA A 161 13.48 -11.56 15.97
N SER A 162 13.80 -11.70 17.24
CA SER A 162 15.16 -11.94 17.70
C SER A 162 15.39 -13.46 17.72
N GLY A 163 16.24 -13.96 16.83
CA GLY A 163 16.83 -15.30 16.89
C GLY A 163 16.13 -16.34 16.03
N SER A 164 16.83 -16.86 15.04
CA SER A 164 16.77 -18.17 14.33
C SER A 164 15.43 -18.85 13.96
N ASP A 165 14.27 -18.37 14.31
CA ASP A 165 13.00 -18.93 13.87
C ASP A 165 12.49 -18.15 12.67
N LEU A 166 12.67 -18.73 11.47
CA LEU A 166 12.13 -18.22 10.23
C LEU A 166 10.59 -18.15 10.35
N MET A 167 10.01 -16.97 10.08
CA MET A 167 8.57 -16.79 10.13
C MET A 167 7.92 -17.60 9.02
N LYS A 168 6.93 -18.43 9.38
CA LYS A 168 6.14 -19.18 8.40
C LYS A 168 5.11 -18.27 7.74
N PHE A 169 4.96 -18.43 6.43
CA PHE A 169 3.77 -17.90 5.76
C PHE A 169 2.54 -18.65 6.27
N PRO A 170 1.43 -17.98 6.58
CA PRO A 170 0.24 -18.64 7.11
C PRO A 170 -0.27 -19.76 6.20
N SER A 171 -0.62 -20.87 6.80
CA SER A 171 -1.17 -22.01 6.05
C SER A 171 -2.57 -21.73 5.55
N PHE A 172 -2.91 -22.24 4.36
CA PHE A 172 -4.24 -22.14 3.80
C PHE A 172 -4.63 -23.34 2.94
N GLN A 173 -5.93 -23.60 2.92
CA GLN A 173 -6.63 -24.35 1.89
C GLN A 173 -7.48 -23.33 1.14
N GLY A 174 -7.32 -23.27 -0.16
CA GLY A 174 -7.98 -22.27 -0.99
C GLY A 174 -8.26 -22.79 -2.38
N LYS A 175 -8.56 -21.87 -3.27
CA LYS A 175 -8.78 -22.16 -4.69
C LYS A 175 -8.08 -21.10 -5.53
N ASP A 176 -7.75 -21.46 -6.78
CA ASP A 176 -7.46 -20.46 -7.79
C ASP A 176 -8.76 -19.79 -8.29
N LEU A 177 -8.62 -18.79 -9.14
CA LEU A 177 -9.79 -18.07 -9.68
C LEU A 177 -10.62 -18.93 -10.66
N ASP A 178 -10.10 -20.09 -11.11
CA ASP A 178 -10.83 -21.08 -11.93
C ASP A 178 -11.55 -22.13 -11.09
N GLY A 179 -11.34 -22.12 -9.77
CA GLY A 179 -12.01 -23.00 -8.81
C GLY A 179 -11.24 -24.27 -8.48
N ASN A 180 -10.02 -24.44 -8.95
CA ASN A 180 -9.15 -25.57 -8.62
C ASN A 180 -8.64 -25.45 -7.18
N ASP A 181 -8.61 -26.56 -6.45
CA ASP A 181 -8.15 -26.58 -5.06
C ASP A 181 -6.64 -26.32 -4.97
N VAL A 182 -6.24 -25.46 -4.04
CA VAL A 182 -4.86 -25.11 -3.75
C VAL A 182 -4.57 -25.29 -2.26
N ASP A 183 -3.51 -26.02 -1.98
CA ASP A 183 -2.97 -26.27 -0.64
C ASP A 183 -1.62 -25.55 -0.52
N SER A 184 -1.47 -24.67 0.47
CA SER A 184 -0.25 -23.86 0.65
C SER A 184 0.99 -24.72 0.84
N SER A 185 0.90 -25.86 1.52
CA SER A 185 2.03 -26.76 1.74
C SER A 185 2.55 -27.37 0.44
N LYS A 186 1.63 -27.77 -0.44
CA LYS A 186 1.97 -28.31 -1.75
C LYS A 186 2.47 -27.20 -2.70
N LEU A 187 1.86 -26.03 -2.63
CA LEU A 187 2.25 -24.87 -3.41
C LEU A 187 3.71 -24.50 -3.14
N PHE A 188 4.07 -24.33 -1.87
CA PHE A 188 5.44 -23.95 -1.52
C PHE A 188 6.44 -25.09 -1.75
N ALA A 189 6.11 -26.31 -1.37
CA ALA A 189 6.99 -27.47 -1.60
C ALA A 189 7.22 -27.76 -3.10
N GLY A 190 6.27 -27.41 -3.95
CA GLY A 190 6.38 -27.56 -5.40
C GLY A 190 7.26 -26.51 -6.10
N ASN A 191 7.65 -25.46 -5.39
CA ASN A 191 8.44 -24.35 -5.94
C ASN A 191 9.74 -24.16 -5.14
N SER A 192 10.85 -23.93 -5.82
CA SER A 192 12.11 -23.54 -5.17
C SER A 192 12.00 -22.19 -4.45
N VAL A 193 11.19 -21.31 -4.97
CA VAL A 193 10.80 -20.02 -4.41
C VAL A 193 9.41 -19.63 -4.90
N THR A 194 8.61 -19.04 -4.05
CA THR A 194 7.30 -18.48 -4.40
C THR A 194 7.28 -17.00 -4.04
N VAL A 195 7.02 -16.14 -5.01
CA VAL A 195 6.76 -14.71 -4.79
C VAL A 195 5.25 -14.55 -4.63
N VAL A 196 4.80 -14.11 -3.45
CA VAL A 196 3.38 -13.93 -3.12
C VAL A 196 3.07 -12.44 -3.10
N ASN A 197 2.29 -11.98 -4.08
CA ASN A 197 1.89 -10.59 -4.22
C ASN A 197 0.44 -10.39 -3.77
N PHE A 198 0.24 -9.46 -2.85
CA PHE A 198 -1.09 -9.04 -2.38
C PHE A 198 -1.51 -7.78 -3.12
N TRP A 199 -2.71 -7.80 -3.70
CA TRP A 199 -3.24 -6.74 -4.52
C TRP A 199 -4.77 -6.63 -4.43
N PHE A 200 -5.36 -5.62 -5.05
CA PHE A 200 -6.80 -5.55 -5.31
C PHE A 200 -7.10 -4.77 -6.60
N THR A 201 -8.29 -4.99 -7.16
CA THR A 201 -8.66 -4.56 -8.52
C THR A 201 -8.67 -3.05 -8.73
N THR A 202 -8.90 -2.28 -7.67
CA THR A 202 -8.96 -0.82 -7.71
C THR A 202 -7.68 -0.13 -7.22
N CYS A 203 -6.64 -0.89 -6.94
CA CYS A 203 -5.33 -0.39 -6.56
C CYS A 203 -4.50 -0.10 -7.82
N ASN A 204 -4.40 1.16 -8.23
CA ASN A 204 -3.68 1.57 -9.44
C ASN A 204 -2.21 1.09 -9.45
N PRO A 205 -1.38 1.29 -8.41
CA PRO A 205 -0.01 0.78 -8.40
C PRO A 205 0.05 -0.75 -8.47
N CYS A 206 -0.92 -1.46 -7.84
CA CYS A 206 -0.98 -2.91 -7.92
C CYS A 206 -1.25 -3.39 -9.35
N VAL A 207 -2.26 -2.81 -10.01
CA VAL A 207 -2.62 -3.13 -11.39
C VAL A 207 -1.50 -2.72 -12.35
N GLY A 208 -0.78 -1.65 -12.01
CA GLY A 208 0.38 -1.17 -12.76
C GLY A 208 1.51 -2.20 -12.87
N GLU A 209 1.82 -2.92 -11.78
CA GLU A 209 2.94 -3.87 -11.73
C GLU A 209 2.62 -5.30 -12.22
N LEU A 210 1.36 -5.62 -12.53
CA LEU A 210 0.95 -6.99 -12.88
C LEU A 210 1.72 -7.57 -14.09
N ALA A 211 2.04 -6.75 -15.08
CA ALA A 211 2.81 -7.19 -16.25
C ALA A 211 4.28 -7.48 -15.89
N ASP A 212 4.86 -6.74 -14.96
CA ASP A 212 6.23 -6.95 -14.47
C ASP A 212 6.29 -8.21 -13.60
N LEU A 213 5.26 -8.46 -12.78
CA LEU A 213 5.10 -9.73 -12.05
C LEU A 213 4.95 -10.92 -13.00
N GLU A 214 4.26 -10.78 -14.14
CA GLU A 214 4.19 -11.81 -15.16
C GLU A 214 5.55 -12.07 -15.82
N ALA A 215 6.34 -11.03 -16.10
CA ALA A 215 7.70 -11.19 -16.60
C ALA A 215 8.58 -11.93 -15.57
N LEU A 216 8.49 -11.53 -14.29
CA LEU A 216 9.18 -12.22 -13.19
C LEU A 216 8.74 -13.68 -13.06
N ASN A 217 7.46 -13.99 -13.22
CA ASN A 217 6.95 -15.36 -13.17
C ASN A 217 7.58 -16.24 -14.23
N LYS A 218 7.73 -15.73 -15.46
CA LYS A 218 8.41 -16.46 -16.56
C LYS A 218 9.87 -16.70 -16.25
N ASP A 219 10.57 -15.72 -15.66
CA ASP A 219 11.97 -15.86 -15.27
C ASP A 219 12.14 -16.86 -14.12
N LEU A 220 11.22 -16.85 -13.16
CA LEU A 220 11.22 -17.79 -12.04
C LEU A 220 10.90 -19.22 -12.45
N ALA A 221 10.02 -19.43 -13.43
CA ALA A 221 9.68 -20.75 -13.93
C ALA A 221 10.92 -21.52 -14.42
N ALA A 222 11.88 -20.84 -15.06
CA ALA A 222 13.15 -21.43 -15.46
C ALA A 222 14.04 -21.86 -14.28
N LYS A 223 13.79 -21.33 -13.08
CA LYS A 223 14.51 -21.62 -11.83
C LYS A 223 13.70 -22.54 -10.88
N GLY A 224 12.56 -23.05 -11.35
CA GLY A 224 11.64 -23.88 -10.54
C GLY A 224 10.84 -23.08 -9.52
N GLY A 225 10.69 -21.76 -9.70
CA GLY A 225 9.89 -20.89 -8.86
C GLY A 225 8.62 -20.40 -9.56
N ALA A 226 7.81 -19.64 -8.84
CA ALA A 226 6.57 -19.07 -9.35
C ALA A 226 6.21 -17.75 -8.67
N VAL A 227 5.39 -16.95 -9.34
CA VAL A 227 4.62 -15.85 -8.75
C VAL A 227 3.21 -16.34 -8.44
N VAL A 228 2.64 -15.87 -7.36
CA VAL A 228 1.25 -16.12 -6.95
C VAL A 228 0.62 -14.81 -6.51
N GLY A 229 -0.54 -14.47 -7.06
CA GLY A 229 -1.33 -13.32 -6.64
C GLY A 229 -2.39 -13.70 -5.59
N ILE A 230 -2.63 -12.82 -4.65
CA ILE A 230 -3.76 -12.91 -3.73
C ILE A 230 -4.50 -11.57 -3.80
N ASN A 231 -5.68 -11.59 -4.43
CA ASN A 231 -6.52 -10.41 -4.47
C ASN A 231 -7.38 -10.37 -3.20
N SER A 232 -7.20 -9.33 -2.38
CA SER A 232 -7.92 -9.20 -1.10
C SER A 232 -9.44 -9.11 -1.25
N PHE A 233 -9.92 -8.74 -2.44
CA PHE A 233 -11.36 -8.67 -2.74
C PHE A 233 -11.97 -10.02 -3.11
N THR A 234 -11.17 -10.99 -3.53
CA THR A 234 -11.66 -12.33 -3.91
C THR A 234 -11.78 -13.31 -2.75
N LEU A 235 -11.42 -12.90 -1.53
CA LEU A 235 -11.59 -13.75 -0.34
C LEU A 235 -13.03 -14.27 -0.23
N ASP A 236 -13.21 -15.44 0.40
CA ASP A 236 -14.49 -16.17 0.51
C ASP A 236 -15.09 -16.58 -0.84
N GLY A 237 -14.36 -16.39 -1.94
CA GLY A 237 -14.80 -16.77 -3.28
C GLY A 237 -15.90 -15.86 -3.84
N ASP A 238 -15.86 -14.56 -3.54
CA ASP A 238 -16.80 -13.59 -4.12
C ASP A 238 -16.74 -13.63 -5.64
N LYS A 239 -17.87 -14.03 -6.25
CA LYS A 239 -17.94 -14.28 -7.69
C LYS A 239 -17.80 -13.01 -8.53
N ALA A 240 -18.28 -11.87 -8.02
CA ALA A 240 -18.18 -10.61 -8.74
C ALA A 240 -16.74 -10.11 -8.73
N ALA A 241 -16.09 -10.12 -7.56
CA ALA A 241 -14.68 -9.77 -7.42
C ALA A 241 -13.76 -10.72 -8.21
N ILE A 242 -14.05 -12.02 -8.24
CA ILE A 242 -13.30 -12.99 -9.06
C ILE A 242 -13.44 -12.67 -10.57
N ALA A 243 -14.65 -12.35 -11.04
CA ALA A 243 -14.88 -12.02 -12.44
C ALA A 243 -14.11 -10.74 -12.83
N GLU A 244 -14.14 -9.72 -11.99
CA GLU A 244 -13.41 -8.47 -12.17
C GLU A 244 -11.89 -8.69 -12.15
N ALA A 245 -11.37 -9.43 -11.18
CA ALA A 245 -9.95 -9.76 -11.11
C ALA A 245 -9.49 -10.50 -12.36
N LYS A 246 -10.25 -11.49 -12.84
CA LYS A 246 -9.94 -12.22 -14.08
C LYS A 246 -9.91 -11.32 -15.31
N ASP A 247 -10.81 -10.37 -15.42
CA ASP A 247 -10.86 -9.41 -16.54
C ASP A 247 -9.60 -8.51 -16.55
N ILE A 248 -9.19 -7.98 -15.38
CA ILE A 248 -7.96 -7.18 -15.24
C ILE A 248 -6.73 -8.02 -15.56
N LEU A 249 -6.61 -9.22 -14.97
CA LEU A 249 -5.48 -10.13 -15.22
C LEU A 249 -5.34 -10.47 -16.69
N ALA A 250 -6.46 -10.75 -17.39
CA ALA A 250 -6.47 -11.01 -18.82
C ALA A 250 -6.01 -9.79 -19.64
N LYS A 251 -6.50 -8.59 -19.32
CA LYS A 251 -6.08 -7.33 -19.96
C LYS A 251 -4.60 -7.02 -19.76
N LYS A 252 -4.01 -7.42 -18.62
CA LYS A 252 -2.58 -7.26 -18.30
C LYS A 252 -1.71 -8.42 -18.81
N GLY A 253 -2.32 -9.47 -19.41
CA GLY A 253 -1.60 -10.63 -19.93
C GLY A 253 -1.02 -11.54 -18.86
N VAL A 254 -1.58 -11.52 -17.65
CA VAL A 254 -1.14 -12.34 -16.51
C VAL A 254 -1.58 -13.79 -16.68
N THR A 255 -0.64 -14.71 -16.48
CA THR A 255 -0.87 -16.16 -16.56
C THR A 255 -0.53 -16.90 -15.27
N TYR A 256 0.14 -16.26 -14.31
CA TYR A 256 0.41 -16.87 -12.99
C TYR A 256 -0.86 -16.98 -12.15
N SER A 257 -0.88 -17.99 -11.26
CA SER A 257 -2.04 -18.29 -10.44
C SER A 257 -2.38 -17.14 -9.49
N ASN A 258 -3.65 -16.77 -9.46
CA ASN A 258 -4.22 -15.90 -8.44
C ASN A 258 -5.17 -16.74 -7.57
N LEU A 259 -5.07 -16.57 -6.25
CA LEU A 259 -5.69 -17.45 -5.26
C LEU A 259 -6.66 -16.69 -4.37
N TRP A 260 -7.61 -17.42 -3.82
CA TRP A 260 -8.46 -16.98 -2.73
C TRP A 260 -8.65 -18.09 -1.70
N PHE A 261 -8.97 -17.70 -0.47
CA PHE A 261 -9.26 -18.58 0.67
C PHE A 261 -10.26 -17.89 1.61
N ALA A 262 -10.72 -18.61 2.64
CA ALA A 262 -11.65 -18.06 3.61
C ALA A 262 -11.02 -16.89 4.39
N SER A 263 -11.76 -15.81 4.56
CA SER A 263 -11.32 -14.61 5.27
C SER A 263 -11.07 -14.84 6.76
N ASP A 264 -11.74 -15.83 7.36
CA ASP A 264 -11.56 -16.24 8.75
C ASP A 264 -10.42 -17.24 8.98
N SER A 265 -9.77 -17.73 7.89
CA SER A 265 -8.57 -18.57 7.97
C SER A 265 -7.36 -17.79 8.51
N GLU A 266 -6.26 -18.50 8.86
CA GLU A 266 -5.01 -17.85 9.25
C GLU A 266 -4.49 -16.91 8.15
N ALA A 267 -4.47 -17.37 6.89
CA ALA A 267 -4.05 -16.55 5.75
C ALA A 267 -5.05 -15.42 5.46
N GLY A 268 -6.35 -15.62 5.67
CA GLY A 268 -7.36 -14.56 5.57
C GLY A 268 -7.14 -13.44 6.58
N LYS A 269 -6.90 -13.79 7.84
CA LYS A 269 -6.57 -12.84 8.90
C LYS A 269 -5.24 -12.14 8.65
N PHE A 270 -4.25 -12.86 8.12
CA PHE A 270 -2.98 -12.26 7.70
C PHE A 270 -3.19 -11.23 6.59
N THR A 271 -3.98 -11.57 5.56
CA THR A 271 -4.33 -10.64 4.47
C THR A 271 -5.07 -9.41 4.99
N ALA A 272 -6.01 -9.60 5.93
CA ALA A 272 -6.73 -8.51 6.58
C ALA A 272 -5.83 -7.61 7.46
N GLY A 273 -4.70 -8.13 7.92
CA GLY A 273 -3.70 -7.37 8.68
C GLY A 273 -2.74 -6.53 7.81
N LEU A 274 -2.79 -6.67 6.48
CA LEU A 274 -1.97 -5.85 5.58
C LEU A 274 -2.55 -4.44 5.49
N TYR A 275 -1.73 -3.46 5.78
CA TYR A 275 -2.12 -2.04 5.83
C TYR A 275 -1.73 -1.26 4.56
N SER A 276 -1.01 -1.88 3.64
CA SER A 276 -0.54 -1.24 2.41
C SER A 276 -0.57 -2.22 1.24
N PHE A 277 -0.87 -1.71 0.04
CA PHE A 277 -0.90 -2.47 -1.20
C PHE A 277 -0.21 -1.69 -2.33
N PRO A 278 0.51 -2.39 -3.23
CA PRO A 278 0.80 -3.81 -3.19
C PRO A 278 1.78 -4.16 -2.07
N THR A 279 1.69 -5.37 -1.55
CA THR A 279 2.70 -5.93 -0.65
C THR A 279 3.14 -7.30 -1.18
N THR A 280 4.46 -7.51 -1.27
CA THR A 280 5.03 -8.71 -1.86
C THR A 280 5.92 -9.44 -0.86
N TYR A 281 5.68 -10.74 -0.67
CA TYR A 281 6.49 -11.63 0.15
C TYR A 281 7.26 -12.61 -0.74
N VAL A 282 8.48 -12.97 -0.31
CA VAL A 282 9.24 -14.07 -0.88
C VAL A 282 9.17 -15.23 0.10
N VAL A 283 8.76 -16.41 -0.37
CA VAL A 283 8.57 -17.62 0.44
C VAL A 283 9.42 -18.75 -0.12
N ASP A 284 10.17 -19.43 0.75
CA ASP A 284 11.00 -20.59 0.37
C ASP A 284 10.15 -21.88 0.21
N LYS A 285 10.77 -22.96 -0.29
CA LYS A 285 10.10 -24.26 -0.48
C LYS A 285 9.56 -24.89 0.82
N ASN A 286 10.01 -24.43 1.97
CA ASN A 286 9.56 -24.90 3.28
C ASN A 286 8.41 -24.04 3.83
N GLY A 287 7.94 -23.03 3.08
CA GLY A 287 6.93 -22.08 3.50
C GLY A 287 7.43 -21.01 4.46
N ASN A 288 8.73 -20.77 4.54
CA ASN A 288 9.28 -19.70 5.37
C ASN A 288 9.30 -18.40 4.57
N ILE A 289 8.92 -17.30 5.22
CA ILE A 289 9.09 -15.96 4.67
C ILE A 289 10.58 -15.62 4.69
N VAL A 290 11.12 -15.18 3.56
CA VAL A 290 12.52 -14.81 3.38
C VAL A 290 12.66 -13.29 3.46
N GLY A 291 13.29 -12.81 4.51
CA GLY A 291 13.49 -11.38 4.77
C GLY A 291 12.20 -10.62 5.09
N GLN A 292 12.23 -9.32 4.89
CA GLN A 292 11.07 -8.44 5.11
C GLN A 292 10.23 -8.31 3.84
N PRO A 293 8.90 -8.10 3.96
CA PRO A 293 8.06 -7.86 2.80
C PRO A 293 8.50 -6.60 2.05
N ILE A 294 8.17 -6.57 0.77
CA ILE A 294 8.30 -5.40 -0.07
C ILE A 294 6.95 -4.70 -0.05
N VAL A 295 6.91 -3.52 0.53
CA VAL A 295 5.74 -2.66 0.60
C VAL A 295 5.84 -1.63 -0.52
N GLY A 296 4.81 -1.56 -1.38
CA GLY A 296 4.81 -0.75 -2.60
C GLY A 296 5.18 -1.55 -3.85
N ALA A 297 5.03 -0.91 -5.01
CA ALA A 297 5.19 -1.56 -6.30
C ALA A 297 6.63 -2.02 -6.55
N ILE A 298 6.77 -3.25 -7.05
CA ILE A 298 8.07 -3.85 -7.41
C ILE A 298 8.74 -3.19 -8.62
N THR A 299 8.04 -2.32 -9.33
CA THR A 299 8.58 -1.56 -10.48
C THR A 299 9.58 -0.48 -10.08
N ALA A 300 9.58 -0.04 -8.81
CA ALA A 300 10.60 0.86 -8.29
C ALA A 300 11.97 0.16 -8.24
N PRO A 301 13.07 0.79 -8.74
CA PRO A 301 14.37 0.14 -8.88
C PRO A 301 14.90 -0.49 -7.58
N ASP A 302 14.73 0.18 -6.43
CA ASP A 302 15.18 -0.32 -5.14
C ASP A 302 14.34 -1.51 -4.66
N GLN A 303 13.02 -1.48 -4.91
CA GLN A 303 12.13 -2.60 -4.62
C GLN A 303 12.43 -3.81 -5.52
N ALA A 304 12.66 -3.57 -6.82
CA ALA A 304 13.08 -4.62 -7.74
C ALA A 304 14.42 -5.26 -7.31
N LYS A 305 15.39 -4.45 -6.91
CA LYS A 305 16.68 -4.94 -6.41
C LYS A 305 16.49 -5.78 -5.15
N LYS A 306 15.75 -5.27 -4.16
CA LYS A 306 15.45 -5.99 -2.92
C LYS A 306 14.73 -7.30 -3.18
N LEU A 307 13.74 -7.31 -4.09
CA LEU A 307 13.02 -8.52 -4.49
C LEU A 307 13.98 -9.57 -5.05
N ASN A 308 14.87 -9.18 -5.96
CA ASN A 308 15.85 -10.10 -6.55
C ASN A 308 16.81 -10.67 -5.49
N GLU A 309 17.29 -9.86 -4.54
CA GLU A 309 18.13 -10.31 -3.43
C GLU A 309 17.42 -11.36 -2.56
N LEU A 310 16.14 -11.15 -2.23
CA LEU A 310 15.33 -12.10 -1.46
C LEU A 310 15.07 -13.40 -2.24
N ILE A 311 14.82 -13.29 -3.55
CA ILE A 311 14.66 -14.45 -4.43
C ILE A 311 15.95 -15.29 -4.47
N ASP A 312 17.11 -14.65 -4.65
CA ASP A 312 18.40 -15.33 -4.67
C ASP A 312 18.69 -16.01 -3.33
N GLN A 313 18.35 -15.36 -2.21
CA GLN A 313 18.46 -15.94 -0.87
C GLN A 313 17.54 -17.18 -0.72
N ALA A 314 16.29 -17.11 -1.15
CA ALA A 314 15.36 -18.23 -1.11
C ALA A 314 15.86 -19.43 -1.95
N LEU A 315 16.35 -19.15 -3.17
CA LEU A 315 16.91 -20.16 -4.06
C LEU A 315 18.18 -20.81 -3.50
N ALA A 316 19.02 -20.05 -2.79
CA ALA A 316 20.20 -20.60 -2.11
C ALA A 316 19.82 -21.55 -0.99
N ASN A 317 18.75 -21.27 -0.24
CA ASN A 317 18.21 -22.09 0.84
C ASN A 317 17.47 -23.35 0.32
N SER A 318 17.18 -23.41 -0.97
CA SER A 318 16.44 -24.50 -1.61
C SER A 318 17.33 -25.64 -2.13
N LYS A 319 18.65 -25.44 -2.12
CA LYS A 319 19.65 -26.44 -2.50
C LYS A 319 19.97 -27.34 -1.32
#